data_41e4f5668675e1beab50e05f8f936eff
#
_entry.id   41e4f5668675e1beab50e05f8f936eff
#
_cell.length_a   1.000
_cell.length_b   1.000
_cell.length_c   1.000
_cell.angle_alpha   90.00
_cell.angle_beta   90.00
_cell.angle_gamma   90.00
#
_symmetry.space_group_name_H-M   'P 1'
#
loop_
_entity.id
_entity.type
_entity.pdbx_description
1 polymer ?
#
loop_
_entity_poly.entity_id
_entity_poly.type
_entity_poly.pdbx_seq_one_letter_code
_entity_poly.pdbx_strand_id
1 'polypeptide(L)'
;MRFSQKQRRVLTWWCRPGDWEAIICDGAVRSGKTFSMGLSFFLWAMARFNGRQLGLCGKTITSLRRNLLAELVPYLRRLGFDCWERRSENLLTVRLGGHENRFLLFGGRDESSAALIQGSTLAGVLLDEAALMPRSFVEQAVARCSVAGSRLWFNCNPENPQHWFYREWILRARERRALYLHFTMEDNPALSPRIRARYRSAYSGVFYRRFVLGEWTAAQGRVYDFFDRDRDSVPVPEGDFQEWRISVDYGTANPASFGLWGRQGEIWYRVGEFYYDSRREGRQKTDAEYVRDLRELAEGREITRVIVDPSAASFIEALRREGFRVVRADNDVADGIRVTADLLKRRRIGICGACADCLREMETYCWDDKGRRDAPKKEQDHAMDDLRYFAMDLAAEEQNGFAATWVERRA
;
A
#
# COMPACT_ATOMS: atom_id res chain seq x y z
N MET A 1 -16.98 -3.73 22.62
CA MET A 1 -15.98 -2.84 22.00
C MET A 1 -16.16 -1.44 22.56
N ARG A 2 -15.08 -0.72 22.93
CA ARG A 2 -15.17 0.64 23.47
C ARG A 2 -14.85 1.63 22.36
N PHE A 3 -15.72 2.60 22.08
CA PHE A 3 -15.53 3.63 21.07
C PHE A 3 -15.11 4.97 21.69
N SER A 4 -14.17 5.66 21.05
CA SER A 4 -13.82 7.04 21.41
C SER A 4 -14.95 8.03 21.09
N GLN A 5 -14.83 9.26 21.56
CA GLN A 5 -15.80 10.30 21.26
C GLN A 5 -15.91 10.59 19.75
N LYS A 6 -14.77 10.64 19.03
CA LYS A 6 -14.76 10.82 17.56
C LYS A 6 -15.41 9.63 16.84
N GLN A 7 -15.07 8.39 17.22
CA GLN A 7 -15.69 7.21 16.63
C GLN A 7 -17.21 7.19 16.86
N ARG A 8 -17.68 7.56 18.07
CA ARG A 8 -19.12 7.70 18.32
C ARG A 8 -19.75 8.77 17.43
N ARG A 9 -19.06 9.90 17.18
CA ARG A 9 -19.53 10.91 16.24
C ARG A 9 -19.66 10.37 14.81
N VAL A 10 -18.70 9.54 14.35
CA VAL A 10 -18.79 8.82 13.06
C VAL A 10 -20.00 7.89 13.02
N LEU A 11 -20.28 7.17 14.09
CA LEU A 11 -21.41 6.23 14.13
C LEU A 11 -22.76 6.93 14.07
N THR A 12 -22.89 8.18 14.54
CA THR A 12 -24.17 8.86 14.75
C THR A 12 -24.35 10.15 13.96
N TRP A 13 -23.41 10.55 13.09
CA TRP A 13 -23.50 11.82 12.36
C TRP A 13 -24.78 11.93 11.50
N TRP A 14 -25.20 10.84 10.93
CA TRP A 14 -26.38 10.73 10.08
C TRP A 14 -27.72 10.69 10.86
N CYS A 15 -27.69 10.51 12.17
CA CYS A 15 -28.86 10.53 13.04
C CYS A 15 -29.28 11.95 13.44
N ARG A 16 -28.36 12.91 13.35
CA ARG A 16 -28.61 14.28 13.81
C ARG A 16 -29.22 15.11 12.68
N PRO A 17 -30.18 16.00 12.97
CA PRO A 17 -30.60 16.99 12.02
C PRO A 17 -29.42 17.88 11.65
N GLY A 18 -29.17 18.02 10.38
CA GLY A 18 -28.08 18.83 9.85
C GLY A 18 -27.94 18.59 8.35
N ASP A 19 -27.40 19.59 7.68
CA ASP A 19 -27.29 19.63 6.22
C ASP A 19 -26.12 18.82 5.65
N TRP A 20 -25.58 17.84 6.40
CA TRP A 20 -24.43 17.06 5.94
C TRP A 20 -24.86 15.97 4.95
N GLU A 21 -24.28 16.01 3.77
CA GLU A 21 -24.45 14.98 2.72
C GLU A 21 -23.32 13.97 2.71
N ALA A 22 -22.18 14.35 3.32
CA ALA A 22 -21.00 13.51 3.38
C ALA A 22 -20.32 13.53 4.75
N ILE A 23 -19.52 12.50 5.02
CA ILE A 23 -18.53 12.51 6.10
C ILE A 23 -17.16 12.18 5.53
N ILE A 24 -16.13 12.93 5.93
CA ILE A 24 -14.73 12.72 5.58
C ILE A 24 -13.96 12.44 6.86
N CYS A 25 -13.32 11.27 6.94
CA CYS A 25 -12.41 10.92 8.03
C CYS A 25 -11.01 10.69 7.45
N ASP A 26 -10.07 11.57 7.79
CA ASP A 26 -8.66 11.41 7.44
C ASP A 26 -7.78 11.24 8.68
N GLY A 27 -6.49 11.05 8.47
CA GLY A 27 -5.49 11.05 9.55
C GLY A 27 -4.70 9.74 9.68
N ALA A 28 -4.12 9.53 10.86
CA ALA A 28 -3.14 8.48 11.14
C ALA A 28 -3.64 7.06 10.85
N VAL A 29 -2.73 6.16 10.50
CA VAL A 29 -3.03 4.72 10.40
C VAL A 29 -3.40 4.16 11.77
N ARG A 30 -4.15 3.03 11.78
CA ARG A 30 -4.59 2.37 13.02
C ARG A 30 -5.41 3.24 13.98
N SER A 31 -5.91 4.38 13.55
CA SER A 31 -6.79 5.26 14.35
C SER A 31 -8.24 4.74 14.48
N GLY A 32 -8.58 3.65 13.80
CA GLY A 32 -9.91 3.02 13.84
C GLY A 32 -10.94 3.67 12.90
N LYS A 33 -10.48 4.48 11.93
CA LYS A 33 -11.34 5.12 10.92
C LYS A 33 -12.13 4.09 10.11
N THR A 34 -11.43 3.19 9.40
CA THR A 34 -12.03 2.20 8.49
C THR A 34 -13.16 1.41 9.14
N PHE A 35 -12.92 0.88 10.33
CA PHE A 35 -13.92 0.11 11.05
C PHE A 35 -15.16 0.95 11.44
N SER A 36 -14.94 2.14 12.04
CA SER A 36 -16.04 3.01 12.47
C SER A 36 -16.81 3.59 11.29
N MET A 37 -16.15 3.92 10.18
CA MET A 37 -16.78 4.38 8.94
C MET A 37 -17.63 3.27 8.30
N GLY A 38 -17.08 2.06 8.19
CA GLY A 38 -17.81 0.90 7.69
C GLY A 38 -19.04 0.59 8.54
N LEU A 39 -18.87 0.48 9.86
CA LEU A 39 -19.99 0.22 10.76
C LEU A 39 -21.06 1.31 10.66
N SER A 40 -20.68 2.58 10.62
CA SER A 40 -21.58 3.71 10.42
C SER A 40 -22.39 3.60 9.13
N PHE A 41 -21.71 3.23 8.03
CA PHE A 41 -22.34 3.08 6.72
C PHE A 41 -23.39 1.95 6.69
N PHE A 42 -23.06 0.78 7.23
CA PHE A 42 -24.00 -0.33 7.31
C PHE A 42 -25.19 -0.02 8.21
N LEU A 43 -24.97 0.56 9.39
CA LEU A 43 -26.06 0.95 10.29
C LEU A 43 -26.99 1.98 9.64
N TRP A 44 -26.44 3.00 8.98
CA TRP A 44 -27.26 3.98 8.25
C TRP A 44 -28.04 3.34 7.10
N ALA A 45 -27.38 2.52 6.28
CA ALA A 45 -28.01 1.89 5.14
C ALA A 45 -29.21 1.03 5.55
N MET A 46 -29.05 0.23 6.61
CA MET A 46 -30.12 -0.65 7.10
C MET A 46 -31.21 0.10 7.84
N ALA A 47 -30.91 1.27 8.43
CA ALA A 47 -31.91 2.11 9.07
C ALA A 47 -32.74 2.97 8.09
N ARG A 48 -32.21 3.25 6.90
CA ARG A 48 -32.78 4.22 5.95
C ARG A 48 -33.34 3.61 4.68
N PHE A 49 -32.85 2.43 4.28
CA PHE A 49 -33.21 1.82 3.01
C PHE A 49 -33.61 0.36 3.14
N ASN A 50 -34.46 -0.05 2.20
CA ASN A 50 -34.84 -1.45 1.99
C ASN A 50 -34.83 -1.72 0.47
N GLY A 51 -34.26 -2.84 0.04
CA GLY A 51 -34.19 -3.25 -1.38
C GLY A 51 -33.25 -2.38 -2.24
N ARG A 52 -32.32 -1.63 -1.64
CA ARG A 52 -31.44 -0.71 -2.37
C ARG A 52 -30.04 -1.27 -2.60
N GLN A 53 -29.38 -0.70 -3.61
CA GLN A 53 -27.98 -0.93 -3.90
C GLN A 53 -27.12 0.18 -3.28
N LEU A 54 -26.01 -0.19 -2.67
CA LEU A 54 -25.01 0.71 -2.09
C LEU A 54 -23.62 0.31 -2.59
N GLY A 55 -22.69 1.26 -2.66
CA GLY A 55 -21.34 1.04 -3.11
C GLY A 55 -20.33 0.93 -1.97
N LEU A 56 -19.46 -0.08 -2.05
CA LEU A 56 -18.25 -0.19 -1.25
C LEU A 56 -17.06 -0.10 -2.19
N CYS A 57 -16.28 0.97 -2.10
CA CYS A 57 -15.15 1.24 -3.00
C CYS A 57 -13.82 1.19 -2.24
N GLY A 58 -12.82 0.58 -2.85
CA GLY A 58 -11.43 0.55 -2.37
C GLY A 58 -10.46 0.61 -3.52
N LYS A 59 -9.14 0.74 -3.25
CA LYS A 59 -8.10 0.68 -4.29
C LYS A 59 -8.22 -0.60 -5.12
N THR A 60 -8.45 -1.73 -4.46
CA THR A 60 -8.78 -3.02 -5.10
C THR A 60 -9.88 -3.72 -4.30
N ILE A 61 -10.65 -4.59 -4.97
CA ILE A 61 -11.67 -5.41 -4.28
C ILE A 61 -11.01 -6.33 -3.23
N THR A 62 -9.83 -6.84 -3.51
CA THR A 62 -9.06 -7.69 -2.58
C THR A 62 -8.67 -6.93 -1.32
N SER A 63 -8.11 -5.71 -1.46
CA SER A 63 -7.77 -4.88 -0.29
C SER A 63 -9.02 -4.47 0.50
N LEU A 64 -10.12 -4.14 -0.17
CA LEU A 64 -11.39 -3.80 0.46
C LEU A 64 -11.94 -4.97 1.30
N ARG A 65 -11.91 -6.20 0.76
CA ARG A 65 -12.29 -7.40 1.52
C ARG A 65 -11.42 -7.61 2.75
N ARG A 66 -10.11 -7.52 2.57
CA ARG A 66 -9.14 -7.72 3.65
C ARG A 66 -9.22 -6.65 4.73
N ASN A 67 -9.27 -5.38 4.33
CA ASN A 67 -9.12 -4.25 5.25
C ASN A 67 -10.46 -3.86 5.93
N LEU A 68 -11.58 -4.06 5.23
CA LEU A 68 -12.91 -3.66 5.73
C LEU A 68 -13.78 -4.87 6.09
N LEU A 69 -14.07 -5.75 5.13
CA LEU A 69 -15.09 -6.78 5.31
C LEU A 69 -14.67 -7.91 6.25
N ALA A 70 -13.39 -8.31 6.24
CA ALA A 70 -12.88 -9.40 7.06
C ALA A 70 -13.11 -9.18 8.58
N GLU A 71 -13.04 -7.93 9.02
CA GLU A 71 -13.25 -7.56 10.41
C GLU A 71 -14.72 -7.16 10.69
N LEU A 72 -15.33 -6.46 9.75
CA LEU A 72 -16.66 -5.87 9.92
C LEU A 72 -17.81 -6.89 9.79
N VAL A 73 -17.75 -7.81 8.84
CA VAL A 73 -18.83 -8.82 8.63
C VAL A 73 -19.03 -9.72 9.86
N PRO A 74 -17.99 -10.29 10.50
CA PRO A 74 -18.16 -11.01 11.76
C PRO A 74 -18.74 -10.14 12.87
N TYR A 75 -18.42 -8.85 12.90
CA TYR A 75 -18.98 -7.93 13.89
C TYR A 75 -20.45 -7.64 13.64
N LEU A 76 -20.87 -7.40 12.39
CA LEU A 76 -22.27 -7.22 12.01
C LEU A 76 -23.11 -8.45 12.37
N ARG A 77 -22.61 -9.65 12.10
CA ARG A 77 -23.28 -10.91 12.50
C ARG A 77 -23.51 -11.00 14.00
N ARG A 78 -22.54 -10.56 14.82
CA ARG A 78 -22.74 -10.51 16.30
C ARG A 78 -23.77 -9.48 16.73
N LEU A 79 -24.05 -8.47 15.90
CA LEU A 79 -25.13 -7.51 16.12
C LEU A 79 -26.51 -7.99 15.59
N GLY A 80 -26.59 -9.23 15.08
CA GLY A 80 -27.82 -9.83 14.57
C GLY A 80 -28.09 -9.58 13.08
N PHE A 81 -27.09 -9.06 12.33
CA PHE A 81 -27.24 -8.94 10.88
C PHE A 81 -26.90 -10.27 10.20
N ASP A 82 -27.74 -10.65 9.24
CA ASP A 82 -27.41 -11.72 8.31
C ASP A 82 -26.63 -11.14 7.14
N CYS A 83 -25.47 -11.73 6.85
CA CYS A 83 -24.55 -11.27 5.82
C CYS A 83 -24.14 -12.41 4.90
N TRP A 84 -24.36 -12.28 3.59
CA TRP A 84 -23.99 -13.27 2.56
C TRP A 84 -23.15 -12.62 1.47
N GLU A 85 -21.95 -13.10 1.23
CA GLU A 85 -21.07 -12.64 0.16
C GLU A 85 -21.12 -13.58 -1.03
N ARG A 86 -21.42 -13.05 -2.22
CA ARG A 86 -21.23 -13.72 -3.51
C ARG A 86 -19.98 -13.17 -4.18
N ARG A 87 -18.88 -13.87 -3.99
CA ARG A 87 -17.55 -13.39 -4.42
C ARG A 87 -17.42 -13.22 -5.93
N SER A 88 -18.04 -14.09 -6.73
CA SER A 88 -18.05 -14.01 -8.21
C SER A 88 -18.76 -12.76 -8.73
N GLU A 89 -19.77 -12.28 -7.98
CA GLU A 89 -20.56 -11.09 -8.33
C GLU A 89 -20.05 -9.81 -7.65
N ASN A 90 -19.02 -9.89 -6.81
CA ASN A 90 -18.55 -8.80 -5.94
C ASN A 90 -19.70 -8.15 -5.15
N LEU A 91 -20.57 -8.96 -4.58
CA LEU A 91 -21.80 -8.57 -3.93
C LEU A 91 -21.85 -9.09 -2.49
N LEU A 92 -22.12 -8.19 -1.55
CA LEU A 92 -22.48 -8.51 -0.17
C LEU A 92 -23.96 -8.15 0.05
N THR A 93 -24.79 -9.12 0.40
CA THR A 93 -26.18 -8.91 0.81
C THR A 93 -26.26 -8.88 2.33
N VAL A 94 -26.94 -7.90 2.88
CA VAL A 94 -27.11 -7.72 4.33
C VAL A 94 -28.59 -7.58 4.64
N ARG A 95 -29.06 -8.34 5.66
CA ARG A 95 -30.45 -8.32 6.13
C ARG A 95 -30.51 -8.07 7.65
N LEU A 96 -31.49 -7.31 8.06
CA LEU A 96 -31.84 -7.13 9.48
C LEU A 96 -33.34 -6.76 9.60
N GLY A 97 -34.10 -7.50 10.41
CA GLY A 97 -35.48 -7.14 10.76
C GLY A 97 -36.43 -6.93 9.56
N GLY A 98 -36.32 -7.72 8.51
CA GLY A 98 -37.11 -7.59 7.28
C GLY A 98 -36.57 -6.60 6.24
N HIS A 99 -35.54 -5.81 6.56
CA HIS A 99 -34.82 -4.98 5.59
C HIS A 99 -33.71 -5.79 4.97
N GLU A 100 -33.55 -5.68 3.65
CA GLU A 100 -32.44 -6.26 2.89
C GLU A 100 -31.86 -5.22 1.95
N ASN A 101 -30.53 -5.07 1.95
CA ASN A 101 -29.83 -4.21 0.99
C ASN A 101 -28.63 -4.93 0.39
N ARG A 102 -28.23 -4.50 -0.81
CA ARG A 102 -27.15 -5.07 -1.60
C ARG A 102 -25.96 -4.10 -1.65
N PHE A 103 -24.80 -4.57 -1.24
CA PHE A 103 -23.56 -3.78 -1.23
C PHE A 103 -22.65 -4.29 -2.34
N LEU A 104 -22.49 -3.48 -3.39
CA LEU A 104 -21.63 -3.77 -4.54
C LEU A 104 -20.20 -3.36 -4.22
N LEU A 105 -19.23 -4.24 -4.48
CA LEU A 105 -17.80 -3.98 -4.24
C LEU A 105 -17.14 -3.53 -5.53
N PHE A 106 -16.48 -2.38 -5.49
CA PHE A 106 -15.76 -1.79 -6.62
C PHE A 106 -14.29 -1.55 -6.29
N GLY A 107 -13.40 -1.81 -7.27
CA GLY A 107 -11.99 -1.48 -7.20
C GLY A 107 -11.66 -0.27 -8.07
N GLY A 108 -11.12 0.80 -7.49
CA GLY A 108 -10.66 2.00 -8.19
C GLY A 108 -9.15 1.98 -8.37
N ARG A 109 -8.62 1.06 -9.18
CA ARG A 109 -7.18 0.90 -9.37
C ARG A 109 -6.56 1.97 -10.25
N ASP A 110 -7.22 2.30 -11.36
CA ASP A 110 -6.78 3.18 -12.43
C ASP A 110 -7.95 3.94 -13.05
N GLU A 111 -7.69 4.83 -14.00
CA GLU A 111 -8.70 5.67 -14.65
C GLU A 111 -9.79 4.85 -15.37
N SER A 112 -9.46 3.68 -15.91
CA SER A 112 -10.42 2.79 -16.58
C SER A 112 -11.46 2.20 -15.62
N SER A 113 -11.12 2.15 -14.33
CA SER A 113 -12.00 1.62 -13.28
C SER A 113 -13.29 2.43 -13.10
N ALA A 114 -13.33 3.70 -13.56
CA ALA A 114 -14.52 4.53 -13.54
C ALA A 114 -15.68 3.91 -14.35
N ALA A 115 -15.38 3.14 -15.41
CA ALA A 115 -16.37 2.44 -16.21
C ALA A 115 -17.11 1.34 -15.44
N LEU A 116 -16.48 0.74 -14.44
CA LEU A 116 -17.07 -0.36 -13.64
C LEU A 116 -18.28 0.07 -12.81
N ILE A 117 -18.34 1.35 -12.43
CA ILE A 117 -19.44 1.89 -11.62
C ILE A 117 -20.51 2.60 -12.48
N GLN A 118 -20.26 2.75 -13.78
CA GLN A 118 -21.23 3.29 -14.72
C GLN A 118 -22.49 2.41 -14.80
N GLY A 119 -23.65 3.05 -14.94
CA GLY A 119 -24.93 2.34 -15.00
C GLY A 119 -25.51 1.91 -13.66
N SER A 120 -24.76 2.01 -12.57
CA SER A 120 -25.28 1.72 -11.24
C SER A 120 -26.11 2.89 -10.70
N THR A 121 -27.15 2.60 -9.93
CA THR A 121 -27.91 3.59 -9.14
C THR A 121 -27.73 3.23 -7.67
N LEU A 122 -27.03 4.08 -6.92
CA LEU A 122 -26.65 3.81 -5.55
C LEU A 122 -27.41 4.69 -4.56
N ALA A 123 -27.82 4.11 -3.44
CA ALA A 123 -28.39 4.85 -2.32
C ALA A 123 -27.31 5.51 -1.43
N GLY A 124 -26.05 5.17 -1.63
CA GLY A 124 -24.90 5.77 -0.97
C GLY A 124 -23.63 5.01 -1.26
N VAL A 125 -22.50 5.60 -0.92
CA VAL A 125 -21.18 5.00 -1.17
C VAL A 125 -20.23 5.22 0.01
N LEU A 126 -19.45 4.18 0.32
CA LEU A 126 -18.30 4.24 1.20
C LEU A 126 -17.04 4.05 0.34
N LEU A 127 -16.12 5.04 0.37
CA LEU A 127 -14.84 4.98 -0.30
C LEU A 127 -13.74 4.83 0.77
N ASP A 128 -13.20 3.62 0.88
CA ASP A 128 -12.08 3.32 1.77
C ASP A 128 -10.76 3.57 1.03
N GLU A 129 -9.86 4.33 1.63
CA GLU A 129 -8.63 4.83 1.01
C GLU A 129 -8.89 5.75 -0.20
N ALA A 130 -9.84 6.69 -0.08
CA ALA A 130 -10.28 7.57 -1.17
C ALA A 130 -9.15 8.35 -1.86
N ALA A 131 -8.08 8.72 -1.14
CA ALA A 131 -6.93 9.39 -1.70
C ALA A 131 -6.08 8.50 -2.63
N LEU A 132 -6.19 7.18 -2.54
CA LEU A 132 -5.47 6.25 -3.41
C LEU A 132 -6.21 5.93 -4.73
N MET A 133 -7.46 6.37 -4.85
CA MET A 133 -8.27 6.11 -6.04
C MET A 133 -8.13 7.25 -7.06
N PRO A 134 -8.26 6.97 -8.37
CA PRO A 134 -8.33 7.98 -9.40
C PRO A 134 -9.49 8.96 -9.15
N ARG A 135 -9.27 10.22 -9.48
CA ARG A 135 -10.29 11.26 -9.35
C ARG A 135 -11.57 10.91 -10.13
N SER A 136 -11.41 10.46 -11.38
CA SER A 136 -12.52 10.05 -12.25
C SER A 136 -13.40 8.98 -11.62
N PHE A 137 -12.79 7.99 -10.97
CA PHE A 137 -13.51 6.93 -10.28
C PHE A 137 -14.33 7.45 -9.09
N VAL A 138 -13.73 8.30 -8.24
CA VAL A 138 -14.41 8.88 -7.08
C VAL A 138 -15.55 9.80 -7.50
N GLU A 139 -15.34 10.67 -8.51
CA GLU A 139 -16.38 11.53 -9.07
C GLU A 139 -17.54 10.72 -9.66
N GLN A 140 -17.23 9.63 -10.36
CA GLN A 140 -18.23 8.74 -10.90
C GLN A 140 -19.02 8.04 -9.78
N ALA A 141 -18.37 7.54 -8.74
CA ALA A 141 -19.05 6.92 -7.58
C ALA A 141 -20.02 7.89 -6.91
N VAL A 142 -19.61 9.13 -6.72
CA VAL A 142 -20.48 10.20 -6.16
C VAL A 142 -21.66 10.48 -7.08
N ALA A 143 -21.44 10.59 -8.40
CA ALA A 143 -22.49 10.86 -9.37
C ALA A 143 -23.54 9.73 -9.45
N ARG A 144 -23.20 8.49 -9.10
CA ARG A 144 -24.17 7.36 -9.03
C ARG A 144 -25.06 7.38 -7.81
N CYS A 145 -24.75 8.20 -6.79
CA CYS A 145 -25.59 8.35 -5.59
C CYS A 145 -26.77 9.30 -5.86
N SER A 146 -27.73 8.82 -6.65
CA SER A 146 -28.88 9.61 -7.12
C SER A 146 -30.23 9.25 -6.46
N VAL A 147 -30.22 8.37 -5.47
CA VAL A 147 -31.41 8.04 -4.69
C VAL A 147 -31.67 9.14 -3.64
N ALA A 148 -32.93 9.50 -3.44
CA ALA A 148 -33.30 10.49 -2.42
C ALA A 148 -32.78 10.08 -1.03
N GLY A 149 -32.10 11.00 -0.33
CA GLY A 149 -31.48 10.74 0.97
C GLY A 149 -30.13 10.02 0.90
N SER A 150 -29.53 9.87 -0.31
CA SER A 150 -28.19 9.30 -0.46
C SER A 150 -27.14 10.11 0.30
N ARG A 151 -26.11 9.41 0.81
CA ARG A 151 -25.00 10.01 1.55
C ARG A 151 -23.68 9.34 1.21
N LEU A 152 -22.57 10.05 1.51
CA LEU A 152 -21.22 9.68 1.11
C LEU A 152 -20.30 9.53 2.33
N TRP A 153 -19.48 8.48 2.35
CA TRP A 153 -18.43 8.24 3.36
C TRP A 153 -17.07 8.19 2.68
N PHE A 154 -16.16 9.07 3.09
CA PHE A 154 -14.79 9.11 2.59
C PHE A 154 -13.81 8.86 3.74
N ASN A 155 -13.03 7.79 3.62
CA ASN A 155 -11.94 7.46 4.52
C ASN A 155 -10.62 7.51 3.77
N CYS A 156 -9.59 8.16 4.33
CA CYS A 156 -8.26 8.19 3.74
C CYS A 156 -7.15 8.41 4.78
N ASN A 157 -5.93 8.12 4.38
CA ASN A 157 -4.72 8.61 5.03
C ASN A 157 -4.22 9.84 4.27
N PRO A 158 -3.47 10.74 4.93
CA PRO A 158 -2.89 11.90 4.29
C PRO A 158 -1.85 11.56 3.22
N GLU A 159 -1.82 12.42 2.21
CA GLU A 159 -0.89 12.42 1.09
C GLU A 159 -0.22 13.81 0.95
N ASN A 160 0.23 14.16 -0.25
CA ASN A 160 0.74 15.49 -0.56
C ASN A 160 -0.38 16.55 -0.44
N PRO A 161 -0.12 17.75 0.12
CA PRO A 161 -1.11 18.84 0.21
C PRO A 161 -1.64 19.33 -1.14
N GLN A 162 -0.93 19.06 -2.25
CA GLN A 162 -1.40 19.37 -3.60
C GLN A 162 -2.36 18.29 -4.15
N HIS A 163 -2.58 17.23 -3.42
CA HIS A 163 -3.46 16.14 -3.85
C HIS A 163 -4.89 16.64 -4.06
N TRP A 164 -5.51 16.23 -5.18
CA TRP A 164 -6.84 16.71 -5.57
C TRP A 164 -7.89 16.51 -4.48
N PHE A 165 -7.88 15.36 -3.76
CA PHE A 165 -8.87 15.06 -2.72
C PHE A 165 -8.74 16.03 -1.52
N TYR A 166 -7.52 16.38 -1.11
CA TYR A 166 -7.29 17.38 -0.06
C TYR A 166 -7.83 18.74 -0.46
N ARG A 167 -7.47 19.21 -1.68
CA ARG A 167 -7.84 20.55 -2.16
C ARG A 167 -9.34 20.70 -2.43
N GLU A 168 -9.99 19.68 -2.97
CA GLU A 168 -11.35 19.79 -3.45
C GLU A 168 -12.40 19.24 -2.49
N TRP A 169 -12.00 18.35 -1.58
CA TRP A 169 -12.91 17.77 -0.61
C TRP A 169 -12.61 18.21 0.82
N ILE A 170 -11.37 18.07 1.30
CA ILE A 170 -11.06 18.35 2.71
C ILE A 170 -11.06 19.86 2.99
N LEU A 171 -10.31 20.66 2.19
CA LEU A 171 -10.28 22.12 2.36
C LEU A 171 -11.65 22.77 2.10
N ARG A 172 -12.47 22.15 1.25
CA ARG A 172 -13.80 22.63 0.88
C ARG A 172 -14.93 21.84 1.55
N ALA A 173 -14.68 21.19 2.67
CA ALA A 173 -15.63 20.31 3.31
C ALA A 173 -16.98 21.00 3.64
N ARG A 174 -16.95 22.27 4.07
CA ARG A 174 -18.18 23.03 4.33
C ARG A 174 -18.99 23.30 3.06
N GLU A 175 -18.34 23.70 1.97
CA GLU A 175 -19.00 23.91 0.67
C GLU A 175 -19.61 22.62 0.12
N ARG A 176 -18.93 21.49 0.37
CA ARG A 176 -19.39 20.15 0.01
C ARG A 176 -20.41 19.55 0.99
N ARG A 177 -20.87 20.32 1.98
CA ARG A 177 -21.77 19.83 3.04
C ARG A 177 -21.25 18.54 3.67
N ALA A 178 -19.93 18.46 3.89
CA ALA A 178 -19.24 17.31 4.45
C ALA A 178 -18.81 17.57 5.89
N LEU A 179 -19.15 16.65 6.79
CA LEU A 179 -18.61 16.62 8.15
C LEU A 179 -17.17 16.12 8.08
N TYR A 180 -16.22 16.97 8.38
CA TYR A 180 -14.80 16.60 8.40
C TYR A 180 -14.33 16.25 9.82
N LEU A 181 -13.65 15.12 9.97
CA LEU A 181 -13.06 14.64 11.22
C LEU A 181 -11.64 14.12 10.97
N HIS A 182 -10.69 14.76 11.61
CA HIS A 182 -9.28 14.32 11.59
C HIS A 182 -9.00 13.36 12.74
N PHE A 183 -8.32 12.23 12.45
CA PHE A 183 -8.02 11.15 13.38
C PHE A 183 -6.53 11.00 13.63
N THR A 184 -6.18 10.77 14.89
CA THR A 184 -4.85 10.35 15.35
C THR A 184 -4.89 8.92 15.90
N MET A 185 -3.73 8.31 16.20
CA MET A 185 -3.70 6.98 16.83
C MET A 185 -4.33 6.96 18.24
N GLU A 186 -4.35 8.09 18.92
CA GLU A 186 -4.95 8.27 20.25
C GLU A 186 -6.47 8.15 20.23
N ASP A 187 -7.08 8.38 19.06
CA ASP A 187 -8.53 8.23 18.89
C ASP A 187 -8.99 6.76 18.83
N ASN A 188 -8.05 5.81 18.83
CA ASN A 188 -8.37 4.37 18.87
C ASN A 188 -8.12 3.78 20.27
N PRO A 189 -9.16 3.58 21.09
CA PRO A 189 -9.01 3.03 22.43
C PRO A 189 -8.61 1.54 22.45
N ALA A 190 -8.72 0.83 21.33
CA ALA A 190 -8.29 -0.55 21.21
C ALA A 190 -6.77 -0.70 20.96
N LEU A 191 -6.08 0.40 20.62
CA LEU A 191 -4.66 0.38 20.28
C LEU A 191 -3.81 0.51 21.57
N SER A 192 -3.10 -0.56 21.94
CA SER A 192 -2.26 -0.55 23.14
C SER A 192 -1.06 0.40 23.00
N PRO A 193 -0.52 0.93 24.13
CA PRO A 193 0.67 1.79 24.11
C PRO A 193 1.88 1.13 23.41
N ARG A 194 2.06 -0.18 23.60
CA ARG A 194 3.14 -0.95 22.96
C ARG A 194 3.00 -0.95 21.44
N ILE A 195 1.78 -1.12 20.91
CA ILE A 195 1.54 -1.08 19.48
C ILE A 195 1.77 0.32 18.93
N ARG A 196 1.31 1.37 19.63
CA ARG A 196 1.57 2.76 19.22
C ARG A 196 3.07 3.07 19.17
N ALA A 197 3.84 2.66 20.17
CA ALA A 197 5.30 2.82 20.18
C ALA A 197 5.96 2.12 18.97
N ARG A 198 5.51 0.90 18.64
CA ARG A 198 6.00 0.17 17.45
C ARG A 198 5.72 0.93 16.15
N TYR A 199 4.52 1.50 15.99
CA TYR A 199 4.23 2.30 14.79
C TYR A 199 5.06 3.59 14.73
N ARG A 200 5.28 4.25 15.86
CA ARG A 200 6.13 5.44 15.93
C ARG A 200 7.58 5.15 15.56
N SER A 201 8.12 3.99 15.90
CA SER A 201 9.49 3.60 15.57
C SER A 201 9.62 3.05 14.13
N ALA A 202 8.54 2.51 13.54
CA ALA A 202 8.57 1.91 12.21
C ALA A 202 8.65 2.95 11.08
N TYR A 203 8.12 4.15 11.30
CA TYR A 203 8.08 5.19 10.27
C TYR A 203 9.11 6.29 10.53
N SER A 204 9.56 6.99 9.47
CA SER A 204 10.40 8.18 9.52
C SER A 204 10.00 9.18 8.45
N GLY A 205 10.61 10.37 8.47
CA GLY A 205 10.44 11.40 7.46
C GLY A 205 8.97 11.69 7.15
N VAL A 206 8.65 11.77 5.88
CA VAL A 206 7.29 12.04 5.40
C VAL A 206 6.27 10.98 5.82
N PHE A 207 6.66 9.71 5.89
CA PHE A 207 5.75 8.64 6.29
C PHE A 207 5.39 8.71 7.77
N TYR A 208 6.31 9.13 8.63
CA TYR A 208 6.01 9.40 10.04
C TYR A 208 4.96 10.52 10.18
N ARG A 209 5.17 11.63 9.45
CA ARG A 209 4.23 12.75 9.47
C ARG A 209 2.84 12.34 8.97
N ARG A 210 2.75 11.59 7.88
CA ARG A 210 1.47 11.16 7.30
C ARG A 210 0.77 10.07 8.10
N PHE A 211 1.50 9.00 8.41
CA PHE A 211 0.89 7.78 8.95
C PHE A 211 0.83 7.74 10.47
N VAL A 212 1.74 8.45 11.18
CA VAL A 212 1.76 8.52 12.63
C VAL A 212 1.08 9.80 13.14
N LEU A 213 1.47 10.97 12.59
CA LEU A 213 0.88 12.24 12.99
C LEU A 213 -0.43 12.56 12.25
N GLY A 214 -0.66 11.96 11.09
CA GLY A 214 -1.87 12.18 10.28
C GLY A 214 -1.83 13.47 9.46
N GLU A 215 -0.66 14.02 9.17
CA GLU A 215 -0.50 15.32 8.52
C GLU A 215 -0.47 15.22 7.00
N TRP A 216 -1.18 16.10 6.30
CA TRP A 216 -1.00 16.33 4.87
C TRP A 216 0.29 17.10 4.66
N THR A 217 1.32 16.42 4.16
CA THR A 217 2.66 17.00 4.02
C THR A 217 3.34 16.50 2.75
N ALA A 218 4.09 17.40 2.09
CA ALA A 218 4.90 17.05 0.92
C ALA A 218 6.14 16.24 1.35
N ALA A 219 6.52 15.29 0.51
CA ALA A 219 7.80 14.62 0.64
C ALA A 219 8.92 15.56 0.16
N GLN A 220 9.99 15.68 0.91
CA GLN A 220 11.14 16.55 0.61
C GLN A 220 12.44 15.94 1.12
N GLY A 221 13.56 16.30 0.47
CA GLY A 221 14.89 15.85 0.83
C GLY A 221 15.17 14.40 0.45
N ARG A 222 16.09 13.76 1.17
CA ARG A 222 16.46 12.35 0.92
C ARG A 222 15.30 11.41 1.27
N VAL A 223 15.14 10.37 0.47
CA VAL A 223 14.11 9.33 0.68
C VAL A 223 14.40 8.52 1.93
N TYR A 224 15.66 8.09 2.09
CA TYR A 224 16.15 7.36 3.26
C TYR A 224 17.02 8.29 4.13
N ASP A 225 16.42 9.34 4.69
CA ASP A 225 17.06 10.38 5.48
C ASP A 225 17.73 9.87 6.77
N PHE A 226 17.27 8.74 7.27
CA PHE A 226 17.78 8.07 8.47
C PHE A 226 19.05 7.24 8.22
N PHE A 227 19.34 6.88 6.95
CA PHE A 227 20.46 6.03 6.60
C PHE A 227 21.76 6.86 6.49
N ASP A 228 22.79 6.36 7.12
CA ASP A 228 24.15 6.91 7.08
C ASP A 228 25.11 5.80 6.64
N ARG A 229 25.87 6.04 5.56
CA ARG A 229 26.75 5.04 4.95
C ARG A 229 27.77 4.48 5.92
N ASP A 230 28.42 5.36 6.68
CA ASP A 230 29.53 4.98 7.56
C ASP A 230 29.04 4.19 8.79
N ARG A 231 27.82 4.46 9.24
CA ARG A 231 27.19 3.82 10.40
C ARG A 231 26.42 2.55 10.04
N ASP A 232 25.71 2.56 8.91
CA ASP A 232 24.67 1.58 8.61
C ASP A 232 25.09 0.57 7.53
N SER A 233 26.19 0.81 6.78
CA SER A 233 26.77 -0.24 5.97
C SER A 233 27.43 -1.30 6.86
N VAL A 234 27.36 -2.55 6.43
CA VAL A 234 27.85 -3.69 7.22
C VAL A 234 28.95 -4.44 6.46
N PRO A 235 29.92 -5.10 7.14
CA PRO A 235 30.81 -6.04 6.47
C PRO A 235 30.02 -7.23 5.95
N VAL A 236 30.54 -7.95 4.96
CA VAL A 236 29.97 -9.23 4.55
C VAL A 236 30.08 -10.19 5.73
N PRO A 237 28.97 -10.77 6.22
CA PRO A 237 29.01 -11.68 7.36
C PRO A 237 29.88 -12.91 7.07
N GLU A 238 30.61 -13.35 8.08
CA GLU A 238 31.37 -14.60 8.02
C GLU A 238 30.44 -15.82 8.14
N GLY A 239 30.83 -16.94 7.53
CA GLY A 239 30.10 -18.19 7.56
C GLY A 239 29.15 -18.40 6.38
N ASP A 240 28.37 -19.48 6.46
CA ASP A 240 27.51 -19.92 5.36
C ASP A 240 26.17 -19.16 5.32
N PHE A 241 25.74 -18.84 4.11
CA PHE A 241 24.41 -18.31 3.85
C PHE A 241 23.44 -19.45 3.52
N GLN A 242 22.26 -19.40 4.09
CA GLN A 242 21.23 -20.45 3.97
C GLN A 242 20.45 -20.38 2.67
N GLU A 243 20.42 -19.21 2.03
CA GLU A 243 19.64 -18.97 0.83
C GLU A 243 20.21 -17.79 0.05
N TRP A 244 20.10 -17.86 -1.30
CA TRP A 244 20.57 -16.83 -2.19
C TRP A 244 19.46 -16.35 -3.12
N ARG A 245 19.36 -15.04 -3.32
CA ARG A 245 18.43 -14.41 -4.26
C ARG A 245 19.11 -13.30 -5.02
N ILE A 246 18.55 -12.95 -6.18
CA ILE A 246 18.98 -11.77 -6.95
C ILE A 246 17.77 -10.89 -7.22
N SER A 247 17.90 -9.59 -6.98
CA SER A 247 16.93 -8.56 -7.43
C SER A 247 17.50 -7.85 -8.65
N VAL A 248 16.63 -7.45 -9.58
CA VAL A 248 17.03 -6.90 -10.87
C VAL A 248 16.14 -5.72 -11.24
N ASP A 249 16.77 -4.55 -11.41
CA ASP A 249 16.24 -3.46 -12.22
C ASP A 249 16.92 -3.53 -13.60
N TYR A 250 16.12 -3.88 -14.63
CA TYR A 250 16.64 -4.12 -15.97
C TYR A 250 16.54 -2.88 -16.85
N GLY A 251 17.68 -2.42 -17.34
CA GLY A 251 17.77 -1.28 -18.24
C GLY A 251 18.63 -1.59 -19.47
N THR A 252 18.15 -1.25 -20.67
CA THR A 252 18.94 -1.32 -21.91
C THR A 252 19.58 0.01 -22.27
N ALA A 253 18.81 1.09 -22.25
CA ALA A 253 19.29 2.46 -22.48
C ALA A 253 19.60 3.21 -21.19
N ASN A 254 18.97 2.82 -20.08
CA ASN A 254 19.26 3.28 -18.73
C ASN A 254 20.15 2.26 -18.03
N PRO A 255 20.79 2.61 -16.92
CA PRO A 255 21.55 1.65 -16.14
C PRO A 255 20.73 0.42 -15.76
N ALA A 256 21.40 -0.72 -15.66
CA ALA A 256 20.88 -1.95 -15.08
C ALA A 256 21.55 -2.19 -13.73
N SER A 257 20.79 -2.58 -12.72
CA SER A 257 21.27 -2.88 -11.38
C SER A 257 20.78 -4.25 -10.93
N PHE A 258 21.73 -5.11 -10.51
CA PHE A 258 21.43 -6.43 -9.94
C PHE A 258 21.99 -6.49 -8.52
N GLY A 259 21.20 -6.86 -7.55
CA GLY A 259 21.63 -7.06 -6.17
C GLY A 259 21.69 -8.53 -5.81
N LEU A 260 22.84 -9.02 -5.33
CA LEU A 260 23.02 -10.36 -4.80
C LEU A 260 22.75 -10.36 -3.30
N TRP A 261 21.79 -11.17 -2.88
CA TRP A 261 21.32 -11.27 -1.51
C TRP A 261 21.57 -12.64 -0.92
N GLY A 262 22.19 -12.66 0.26
CA GLY A 262 22.39 -13.88 1.05
C GLY A 262 21.66 -13.78 2.39
N ARG A 263 21.01 -14.87 2.81
CA ARG A 263 20.31 -14.97 4.11
C ARG A 263 21.18 -15.64 5.15
N GLN A 264 21.34 -14.99 6.31
CA GLN A 264 21.93 -15.59 7.49
C GLN A 264 21.02 -15.38 8.70
N GLY A 265 20.43 -16.46 9.20
CA GLY A 265 19.39 -16.42 10.20
C GLY A 265 18.13 -15.72 9.68
N GLU A 266 17.73 -14.67 10.36
CA GLU A 266 16.57 -13.85 10.03
C GLU A 266 16.90 -12.62 9.19
N ILE A 267 18.17 -12.40 8.85
CA ILE A 267 18.65 -11.17 8.17
C ILE A 267 19.10 -11.52 6.75
N TRP A 268 18.72 -10.67 5.81
CA TRP A 268 19.21 -10.71 4.45
C TRP A 268 20.27 -9.63 4.24
N TYR A 269 21.35 -9.99 3.60
CA TYR A 269 22.48 -9.09 3.30
C TYR A 269 22.65 -8.94 1.79
N ARG A 270 22.66 -7.70 1.30
CA ARG A 270 23.13 -7.41 -0.05
C ARG A 270 24.64 -7.50 -0.03
N VAL A 271 25.19 -8.61 -0.47
CA VAL A 271 26.62 -8.93 -0.36
C VAL A 271 27.42 -8.57 -1.61
N GLY A 272 26.75 -8.41 -2.73
CA GLY A 272 27.34 -8.06 -4.00
C GLY A 272 26.34 -7.37 -4.91
N GLU A 273 26.87 -6.75 -5.95
CA GLU A 273 26.06 -6.08 -6.96
C GLU A 273 26.73 -6.12 -8.33
N PHE A 274 25.90 -6.02 -9.36
CA PHE A 274 26.31 -5.70 -10.71
C PHE A 274 25.59 -4.42 -11.12
N TYR A 275 26.35 -3.43 -11.60
CA TYR A 275 25.82 -2.16 -12.06
C TYR A 275 26.42 -1.82 -13.42
N TYR A 276 25.56 -1.59 -14.43
CA TYR A 276 26.00 -1.30 -15.77
C TYR A 276 25.25 -0.10 -16.35
N ASP A 277 25.99 0.99 -16.58
CA ASP A 277 25.45 2.18 -17.23
C ASP A 277 25.85 2.19 -18.72
N SER A 278 24.93 1.81 -19.58
CA SER A 278 25.15 1.73 -21.04
C SER A 278 25.51 3.07 -21.68
N ARG A 279 25.10 4.19 -21.09
CA ARG A 279 25.45 5.54 -21.58
C ARG A 279 26.89 5.85 -21.25
N ARG A 280 27.34 5.53 -20.06
CA ARG A 280 28.73 5.72 -19.61
C ARG A 280 29.69 4.79 -20.36
N GLU A 281 29.27 3.54 -20.59
CA GLU A 281 30.06 2.52 -21.29
C GLU A 281 30.01 2.66 -22.83
N GLY A 282 29.12 3.54 -23.35
CA GLY A 282 28.96 3.75 -24.79
C GLY A 282 28.39 2.54 -25.56
N ARG A 283 27.86 1.53 -24.85
CA ARG A 283 27.38 0.28 -25.44
C ARG A 283 26.18 -0.26 -24.66
N GLN A 284 25.18 -0.76 -25.40
CA GLN A 284 24.10 -1.54 -24.83
C GLN A 284 24.45 -3.03 -24.77
N LYS A 285 24.03 -3.73 -23.74
CA LYS A 285 24.12 -5.18 -23.62
C LYS A 285 22.81 -5.84 -24.10
N THR A 286 22.95 -7.05 -24.64
CA THR A 286 21.83 -7.93 -24.99
C THR A 286 21.34 -8.70 -23.77
N ASP A 287 20.13 -9.28 -23.82
CA ASP A 287 19.60 -10.16 -22.77
C ASP A 287 20.56 -11.30 -22.43
N ALA A 288 21.19 -11.91 -23.45
CA ALA A 288 22.15 -13.00 -23.27
C ALA A 288 23.44 -12.55 -22.53
N GLU A 289 23.87 -11.33 -22.74
CA GLU A 289 25.03 -10.76 -22.02
C GLU A 289 24.65 -10.48 -20.57
N TYR A 290 23.47 -9.92 -20.30
CA TYR A 290 23.00 -9.71 -18.94
C TYR A 290 22.75 -11.04 -18.17
N VAL A 291 22.30 -12.09 -18.86
CA VAL A 291 22.21 -13.43 -18.23
C VAL A 291 23.60 -13.94 -17.83
N ARG A 292 24.62 -13.70 -18.66
CA ARG A 292 26.00 -14.05 -18.32
C ARG A 292 26.50 -13.29 -17.11
N ASP A 293 26.30 -11.97 -17.08
CA ASP A 293 26.67 -11.12 -15.93
C ASP A 293 25.96 -11.58 -14.64
N LEU A 294 24.68 -11.98 -14.74
CA LEU A 294 23.93 -12.51 -13.58
C LEU A 294 24.52 -13.84 -13.09
N ARG A 295 24.95 -14.72 -14.00
CA ARG A 295 25.64 -15.97 -13.64
C ARG A 295 27.00 -15.70 -13.00
N GLU A 296 27.74 -14.71 -13.50
CA GLU A 296 29.00 -14.28 -12.90
C GLU A 296 28.77 -13.72 -11.49
N LEU A 297 27.76 -12.89 -11.29
CA LEU A 297 27.37 -12.39 -9.97
C LEU A 297 26.96 -13.53 -9.02
N ALA A 298 26.31 -14.55 -9.52
CA ALA A 298 25.94 -15.71 -8.73
C ALA A 298 27.13 -16.56 -8.30
N GLU A 299 28.26 -16.54 -9.04
CA GLU A 299 29.50 -17.30 -8.73
C GLU A 299 29.25 -18.77 -8.34
N GLY A 300 28.38 -19.46 -9.06
CA GLY A 300 28.04 -20.86 -8.80
C GLY A 300 27.13 -21.11 -7.59
N ARG A 301 26.67 -20.07 -6.89
CA ARG A 301 25.67 -20.18 -5.82
C ARG A 301 24.33 -20.62 -6.37
N GLU A 302 23.59 -21.42 -5.62
CA GLU A 302 22.23 -21.81 -5.96
C GLU A 302 21.28 -20.65 -5.68
N ILE A 303 20.83 -19.96 -6.76
CA ILE A 303 19.90 -18.84 -6.67
C ILE A 303 18.47 -19.39 -6.60
N THR A 304 17.84 -19.29 -5.43
CA THR A 304 16.47 -19.80 -5.22
C THR A 304 15.43 -18.96 -5.96
N ARG A 305 15.71 -17.68 -6.23
CA ARG A 305 14.78 -16.74 -6.86
C ARG A 305 15.49 -15.55 -7.48
N VAL A 306 15.04 -15.14 -8.68
CA VAL A 306 15.40 -13.88 -9.31
C VAL A 306 14.15 -13.01 -9.38
N ILE A 307 14.19 -11.82 -8.74
CA ILE A 307 13.09 -10.86 -8.67
C ILE A 307 13.33 -9.78 -9.73
N VAL A 308 12.45 -9.66 -10.71
CA VAL A 308 12.66 -8.81 -11.90
C VAL A 308 11.47 -7.89 -12.13
N ASP A 309 11.72 -6.63 -12.55
CA ASP A 309 10.65 -5.73 -12.99
C ASP A 309 9.74 -6.41 -14.02
N PRO A 310 8.41 -6.39 -13.85
CA PRO A 310 7.48 -7.03 -14.77
C PRO A 310 7.51 -6.48 -16.20
N SER A 311 8.06 -5.28 -16.42
CA SER A 311 8.20 -4.66 -17.74
C SER A 311 9.31 -5.30 -18.59
N ALA A 312 10.29 -5.97 -17.97
CA ALA A 312 11.43 -6.63 -18.63
C ALA A 312 11.08 -8.01 -19.22
N ALA A 313 10.04 -8.09 -20.04
CA ALA A 313 9.46 -9.35 -20.51
C ALA A 313 10.47 -10.24 -21.27
N SER A 314 11.32 -9.67 -22.13
CA SER A 314 12.33 -10.42 -22.90
C SER A 314 13.40 -11.00 -21.99
N PHE A 315 13.88 -10.23 -21.04
CA PHE A 315 14.90 -10.67 -20.06
C PHE A 315 14.35 -11.73 -19.09
N ILE A 316 13.10 -11.59 -18.65
CA ILE A 316 12.42 -12.62 -17.84
C ILE A 316 12.36 -13.95 -18.60
N GLU A 317 12.05 -13.93 -19.88
CA GLU A 317 12.01 -15.13 -20.71
C GLU A 317 13.41 -15.73 -20.94
N ALA A 318 14.42 -14.90 -21.14
CA ALA A 318 15.81 -15.34 -21.26
C ALA A 318 16.28 -16.04 -19.97
N LEU A 319 16.04 -15.46 -18.81
CA LEU A 319 16.38 -16.08 -17.53
C LEU A 319 15.68 -17.42 -17.29
N ARG A 320 14.40 -17.54 -17.66
CA ARG A 320 13.65 -18.78 -17.52
C ARG A 320 14.19 -19.91 -18.40
N ARG A 321 14.60 -19.58 -19.65
CA ARG A 321 15.24 -20.55 -20.55
C ARG A 321 16.57 -21.05 -20.00
N GLU A 322 17.26 -20.25 -19.24
CA GLU A 322 18.52 -20.58 -18.56
C GLU A 322 18.31 -21.27 -17.20
N GLY A 323 17.07 -21.62 -16.87
CA GLY A 323 16.72 -22.42 -15.68
C GLY A 323 16.51 -21.62 -14.39
N PHE A 324 16.55 -20.28 -14.43
CA PHE A 324 16.29 -19.47 -13.24
C PHE A 324 14.80 -19.43 -12.87
N ARG A 325 14.51 -19.50 -11.58
CA ARG A 325 13.17 -19.27 -11.04
C ARG A 325 12.92 -17.76 -10.95
N VAL A 326 12.18 -17.21 -11.91
CA VAL A 326 11.92 -15.77 -12.01
C VAL A 326 10.57 -15.42 -11.40
N VAL A 327 10.56 -14.43 -10.49
CA VAL A 327 9.39 -13.81 -9.89
C VAL A 327 9.28 -12.38 -10.40
N ARG A 328 8.07 -11.96 -10.78
CA ARG A 328 7.81 -10.58 -11.15
C ARG A 328 7.71 -9.72 -9.90
N ALA A 329 8.47 -8.64 -9.87
CA ALA A 329 8.46 -7.68 -8.76
C ALA A 329 7.10 -6.99 -8.62
N ASP A 330 6.76 -6.63 -7.39
CA ASP A 330 5.79 -5.57 -7.14
C ASP A 330 6.55 -4.24 -7.22
N ASN A 331 6.21 -3.41 -8.20
CA ASN A 331 6.93 -2.17 -8.53
C ASN A 331 6.23 -0.90 -8.00
N ASP A 332 5.29 -1.02 -7.03
CA ASP A 332 4.72 0.16 -6.35
C ASP A 332 5.83 0.93 -5.63
N VAL A 333 6.06 2.18 -6.08
CA VAL A 333 7.18 2.99 -5.61
C VAL A 333 6.98 3.42 -4.15
N ALA A 334 5.80 3.91 -3.80
CA ALA A 334 5.54 4.46 -2.48
C ALA A 334 5.55 3.36 -1.40
N ASP A 335 4.88 2.24 -1.67
CA ASP A 335 4.90 1.09 -0.77
C ASP A 335 6.29 0.46 -0.70
N GLY A 336 7.00 0.35 -1.81
CA GLY A 336 8.35 -0.18 -1.85
C GLY A 336 9.34 0.65 -1.00
N ILE A 337 9.32 1.97 -1.10
CA ILE A 337 10.13 2.86 -0.26
C ILE A 337 9.80 2.66 1.22
N ARG A 338 8.53 2.60 1.57
CA ARG A 338 8.07 2.40 2.94
C ARG A 338 8.52 1.07 3.51
N VAL A 339 8.36 -0.01 2.75
CA VAL A 339 8.74 -1.37 3.15
C VAL A 339 10.26 -1.48 3.31
N THR A 340 11.03 -0.96 2.35
CA THR A 340 12.49 -0.93 2.43
C THR A 340 12.98 -0.17 3.67
N ALA A 341 12.40 1.00 3.95
CA ALA A 341 12.74 1.77 5.15
C ALA A 341 12.46 1.01 6.45
N ASP A 342 11.33 0.29 6.53
CA ASP A 342 10.98 -0.53 7.69
C ASP A 342 11.96 -1.69 7.88
N LEU A 343 12.29 -2.42 6.81
CA LEU A 343 13.23 -3.55 6.85
C LEU A 343 14.65 -3.11 7.25
N LEU A 344 15.14 -1.99 6.71
CA LEU A 344 16.45 -1.41 7.09
C LEU A 344 16.48 -1.03 8.57
N LYS A 345 15.47 -0.33 9.07
CA LYS A 345 15.39 0.09 10.48
C LYS A 345 15.28 -1.08 11.46
N ARG A 346 14.58 -2.13 11.07
CA ARG A 346 14.49 -3.36 11.87
C ARG A 346 15.71 -4.26 11.73
N ARG A 347 16.68 -3.87 10.90
CA ARG A 347 17.86 -4.68 10.58
C ARG A 347 17.50 -6.07 10.04
N ARG A 348 16.40 -6.15 9.27
CA ARG A 348 16.01 -7.36 8.55
C ARG A 348 16.74 -7.48 7.21
N ILE A 349 17.18 -6.34 6.68
CA ILE A 349 18.09 -6.25 5.54
C ILE A 349 19.30 -5.39 5.92
N GLY A 350 20.48 -5.78 5.42
CA GLY A 350 21.74 -5.05 5.54
C GLY A 350 22.38 -4.85 4.18
N ILE A 351 23.06 -3.72 3.98
CA ILE A 351 23.79 -3.41 2.76
C ILE A 351 25.29 -3.48 3.06
N CYS A 352 25.99 -4.37 2.38
CA CYS A 352 27.42 -4.53 2.60
C CYS A 352 28.22 -3.43 1.90
N GLY A 353 29.36 -3.06 2.49
CA GLY A 353 30.24 -2.02 1.98
C GLY A 353 30.76 -2.26 0.54
N ALA A 354 30.73 -3.52 0.07
CA ALA A 354 31.05 -3.90 -1.30
C ALA A 354 30.04 -3.40 -2.33
N CYS A 355 28.80 -3.07 -1.91
CA CYS A 355 27.73 -2.58 -2.80
C CYS A 355 27.83 -1.05 -2.95
N ALA A 356 28.88 -0.59 -3.62
CA ALA A 356 29.25 0.83 -3.70
C ALA A 356 28.22 1.68 -4.46
N ASP A 357 27.60 1.13 -5.52
CA ASP A 357 26.61 1.81 -6.34
C ASP A 357 25.28 1.95 -5.59
N CYS A 358 24.83 0.89 -4.92
CA CYS A 358 23.65 0.94 -4.05
C CYS A 358 23.83 1.97 -2.92
N LEU A 359 24.98 1.97 -2.25
CA LEU A 359 25.27 2.94 -1.19
C LEU A 359 25.29 4.37 -1.71
N ARG A 360 25.92 4.61 -2.89
CA ARG A 360 25.94 5.91 -3.54
C ARG A 360 24.53 6.41 -3.86
N GLU A 361 23.71 5.57 -4.49
CA GLU A 361 22.35 5.94 -4.83
C GLU A 361 21.50 6.18 -3.58
N MET A 362 21.68 5.40 -2.53
CA MET A 362 20.97 5.60 -1.26
C MET A 362 21.24 6.98 -0.63
N GLU A 363 22.46 7.51 -0.78
CA GLU A 363 22.83 8.85 -0.32
C GLU A 363 22.23 9.98 -1.17
N THR A 364 22.00 9.74 -2.46
CA THR A 364 21.51 10.74 -3.43
C THR A 364 20.04 10.62 -3.77
N TYR A 365 19.37 9.53 -3.38
CA TYR A 365 17.97 9.27 -3.66
C TYR A 365 17.06 10.25 -2.94
N CYS A 366 16.53 11.20 -3.70
CA CYS A 366 15.76 12.33 -3.18
C CYS A 366 14.36 12.38 -3.78
N TRP A 367 13.44 12.96 -3.03
CA TRP A 367 12.10 13.28 -3.52
C TRP A 367 12.15 14.37 -4.61
N ASP A 368 11.22 14.29 -5.57
CA ASP A 368 11.01 15.35 -6.55
C ASP A 368 10.16 16.46 -5.95
N ASP A 369 10.79 17.54 -5.51
CA ASP A 369 10.14 18.69 -4.88
C ASP A 369 9.24 19.47 -5.86
N LYS A 370 9.39 19.27 -7.17
CA LYS A 370 8.61 19.96 -8.21
C LYS A 370 7.38 19.17 -8.65
N GLY A 371 7.31 17.90 -8.31
CA GLY A 371 6.22 17.01 -8.69
C GLY A 371 4.90 17.35 -7.99
N ARG A 372 3.77 17.17 -8.69
CA ARG A 372 2.43 17.24 -8.08
C ARG A 372 2.09 16.00 -7.25
N ARG A 373 2.86 14.94 -7.40
CA ARG A 373 2.78 13.68 -6.64
C ARG A 373 4.13 13.42 -5.99
N ASP A 374 4.12 12.80 -4.82
CA ASP A 374 5.36 12.38 -4.19
C ASP A 374 5.92 11.18 -4.95
N ALA A 375 6.94 11.46 -5.71
CA ALA A 375 7.76 10.48 -6.39
C ALA A 375 9.23 10.84 -6.16
N PRO A 376 10.12 9.89 -6.09
CA PRO A 376 11.54 10.18 -6.13
C PRO A 376 11.92 10.73 -7.51
N LYS A 377 13.02 11.48 -7.57
CA LYS A 377 13.63 11.88 -8.83
C LYS A 377 14.06 10.62 -9.58
N LYS A 378 13.74 10.59 -10.87
CA LYS A 378 14.13 9.50 -11.77
C LYS A 378 15.56 9.70 -12.30
N GLU A 379 16.51 9.79 -11.38
CA GLU A 379 17.93 9.99 -11.66
C GLU A 379 18.73 9.19 -10.63
N GLN A 380 19.60 8.29 -11.08
CA GLN A 380 20.43 7.46 -10.22
C GLN A 380 19.59 6.69 -9.16
N ASP A 381 18.57 5.99 -9.63
CA ASP A 381 17.59 5.28 -8.79
C ASP A 381 17.51 3.76 -9.08
N HIS A 382 18.40 3.23 -9.94
CA HIS A 382 18.34 1.86 -10.42
C HIS A 382 18.64 0.82 -9.32
N ALA A 383 19.65 1.07 -8.50
CA ALA A 383 19.92 0.23 -7.34
C ALA A 383 18.86 0.41 -6.23
N MET A 384 18.18 1.56 -6.19
CA MET A 384 17.05 1.76 -5.30
C MET A 384 15.81 1.00 -5.76
N ASP A 385 15.62 0.88 -7.09
CA ASP A 385 14.51 0.13 -7.67
C ASP A 385 14.70 -1.38 -7.42
N ASP A 386 15.87 -1.95 -7.69
CA ASP A 386 16.13 -3.36 -7.40
C ASP A 386 16.06 -3.67 -5.88
N LEU A 387 16.54 -2.77 -5.02
CA LEU A 387 16.42 -2.87 -3.57
C LEU A 387 14.94 -2.91 -3.12
N ARG A 388 14.09 -2.07 -3.71
CA ARG A 388 12.64 -2.07 -3.43
C ARG A 388 11.96 -3.36 -3.87
N TYR A 389 12.34 -3.91 -5.04
CA TYR A 389 11.81 -5.17 -5.54
C TYR A 389 12.11 -6.31 -4.58
N PHE A 390 13.33 -6.39 -4.08
CA PHE A 390 13.72 -7.37 -3.06
C PHE A 390 12.91 -7.19 -1.77
N ALA A 391 12.80 -5.97 -1.28
CA ALA A 391 12.09 -5.66 -0.05
C ALA A 391 10.60 -6.02 -0.12
N MET A 392 9.96 -5.76 -1.26
CA MET A 392 8.54 -6.10 -1.48
C MET A 392 8.31 -7.62 -1.56
N ASP A 393 9.20 -8.36 -2.21
CA ASP A 393 9.15 -9.83 -2.27
C ASP A 393 9.29 -10.43 -0.87
N LEU A 394 10.24 -9.96 -0.08
CA LEU A 394 10.45 -10.40 1.30
C LEU A 394 9.24 -10.12 2.20
N ALA A 395 8.66 -8.93 2.11
CA ALA A 395 7.49 -8.56 2.89
C ALA A 395 6.24 -9.38 2.51
N ALA A 396 6.08 -9.73 1.25
CA ALA A 396 5.00 -10.59 0.78
C ALA A 396 5.13 -12.02 1.33
N GLU A 397 6.34 -12.55 1.44
CA GLU A 397 6.58 -13.85 2.07
C GLU A 397 6.26 -13.85 3.57
N GLU A 398 6.69 -12.82 4.30
CA GLU A 398 6.39 -12.70 5.73
C GLU A 398 4.87 -12.66 5.99
N GLN A 399 4.11 -11.98 5.12
CA GLN A 399 2.65 -11.94 5.23
C GLN A 399 2.00 -13.30 4.94
N ASN A 400 2.48 -14.01 3.92
CA ASN A 400 1.95 -15.33 3.54
C ASN A 400 2.34 -16.43 4.56
N GLY A 401 3.55 -16.40 5.09
CA GLY A 401 4.02 -17.29 6.14
C GLY A 401 3.22 -17.16 7.44
N PHE A 402 2.82 -15.93 7.80
CA PHE A 402 1.96 -15.68 8.95
C PHE A 402 0.54 -16.22 8.76
N ALA A 403 0.00 -16.17 7.54
CA ALA A 403 -1.31 -16.73 7.21
C ALA A 403 -1.32 -18.26 7.27
N ALA A 404 -0.26 -18.94 6.79
CA ALA A 404 -0.12 -20.38 6.82
C ALA A 404 -0.03 -20.93 8.26
N THR A 405 0.77 -20.30 9.12
CA THR A 405 0.92 -20.71 10.54
C THR A 405 -0.37 -20.49 11.36
N TRP A 406 -1.23 -19.57 10.93
CA TRP A 406 -2.52 -19.34 11.58
C TRP A 406 -3.59 -20.38 11.23
N VAL A 407 -3.51 -20.95 10.03
CA VAL A 407 -4.39 -22.05 9.58
C VAL A 407 -4.02 -23.35 10.27
N GLU A 408 -2.73 -23.67 10.40
CA GLU A 408 -2.25 -24.88 11.06
C GLU A 408 -2.53 -24.94 12.57
N ARG A 409 -2.66 -23.79 13.25
CA ARG A 409 -3.02 -23.74 14.68
C ARG A 409 -4.53 -23.84 14.95
N ARG A 410 -5.36 -23.98 13.92
CA ARG A 410 -6.83 -24.12 14.01
C ARG A 410 -7.35 -25.43 13.43
N ALA A 411 -6.49 -26.28 12.91
CA ALA A 411 -6.75 -27.67 12.56
C ALA A 411 -6.32 -28.58 13.71
#